data_8966212d29fdf683e0011e4c0de3366b
#
_entry.id   8966212d29fdf683e0011e4c0de3366b
#
_cell.length_a   1.000
_cell.length_b   1.000
_cell.length_c   1.000
_cell.angle_alpha   90.00
_cell.angle_beta   90.00
_cell.angle_gamma   90.00
#
_symmetry.space_group_name_H-M   'P 1'
#
loop_
_entity.id
_entity.type
_entity.pdbx_description
1 polymer ?
#
loop_
_entity_poly.entity_id
_entity_poly.type
_entity_poly.pdbx_seq_one_letter_code
_entity_poly.pdbx_strand_id
1 'polypeptide(L)'
;MSNRATAKFLPQFKLGTKAVLCAVLLIAVNTALVVGAGYWSLTSAFNDRALRDIEVNLRTLALAFAEVVPDAKITMRDGGVARAEIPKMPEFRDHAIVDRAVSYVGGNATLFVFDDASGQFVRRSTNVKKENGDRAVGTQLAADHPGQAALRRGEAYKGPATLFGKTFMTAYLPVADATGKVVGILYVGIPMAQFESMLTQAIESMAIAAGIERSWSWSSPCWSSAVSPGR
;
A
#
# COMPACT_ATOMS: atom_id res chain seq x y z
N MET A 1 16.99 -55.93 34.24
CA MET A 1 16.05 -55.77 33.10
C MET A 1 16.46 -54.53 32.36
N SER A 2 16.97 -54.74 31.20
CA SER A 2 17.72 -53.75 30.39
C SER A 2 16.76 -52.89 29.59
N ASN A 3 16.82 -51.57 29.75
CA ASN A 3 16.10 -50.59 28.93
C ASN A 3 17.10 -50.00 27.94
N ARG A 4 17.23 -50.57 26.75
CA ARG A 4 17.94 -49.96 25.61
C ARG A 4 16.94 -49.17 24.76
N ALA A 5 16.83 -47.90 25.08
CA ALA A 5 16.10 -46.96 24.29
C ALA A 5 16.81 -46.66 22.97
N THR A 6 16.05 -46.76 21.95
CA THR A 6 16.14 -46.30 20.60
C THR A 6 16.95 -45.00 20.40
N ALA A 7 18.15 -45.14 19.89
CA ALA A 7 18.88 -44.08 19.23
C ALA A 7 19.12 -44.52 17.80
N LYS A 8 18.68 -43.67 16.83
CA LYS A 8 19.23 -43.48 15.50
C LYS A 8 18.53 -44.03 14.30
N PHE A 9 18.18 -43.11 13.50
CA PHE A 9 18.37 -43.20 12.05
C PHE A 9 18.88 -41.83 11.53
N LEU A 10 20.16 -41.55 11.72
CA LEU A 10 20.87 -40.58 10.88
C LEU A 10 21.65 -41.42 9.85
N PRO A 11 21.34 -41.31 8.55
CA PRO A 11 22.09 -42.04 7.51
C PRO A 11 23.56 -41.63 7.57
N GLN A 12 24.47 -42.62 7.63
CA GLN A 12 25.92 -42.38 7.59
C GLN A 12 26.33 -42.07 6.15
N PHE A 13 26.18 -40.79 5.77
CA PHE A 13 26.70 -40.33 4.47
C PHE A 13 28.23 -40.38 4.45
N LYS A 14 28.81 -40.80 3.31
CA LYS A 14 30.26 -40.74 3.06
C LYS A 14 30.74 -39.29 3.22
N LEU A 15 31.99 -39.10 3.66
CA LEU A 15 32.55 -37.77 3.97
C LEU A 15 32.35 -36.75 2.83
N GLY A 16 32.51 -37.17 1.57
CA GLY A 16 32.28 -36.36 0.38
C GLY A 16 30.82 -35.87 0.25
N THR A 17 29.83 -36.73 0.53
CA THR A 17 28.41 -36.39 0.48
C THR A 17 28.04 -35.34 1.55
N LYS A 18 28.65 -35.45 2.74
CA LYS A 18 28.45 -34.45 3.81
C LYS A 18 29.02 -33.09 3.41
N ALA A 19 30.21 -33.06 2.78
CA ALA A 19 30.81 -31.81 2.32
C ALA A 19 29.97 -31.13 1.23
N VAL A 20 29.47 -31.92 0.27
CA VAL A 20 28.57 -31.39 -0.79
C VAL A 20 27.26 -30.82 -0.18
N LEU A 21 26.64 -31.55 0.75
CA LEU A 21 25.43 -31.08 1.41
C LEU A 21 25.67 -29.78 2.21
N CYS A 22 26.80 -29.70 2.91
CA CYS A 22 27.17 -28.46 3.61
C CYS A 22 27.39 -27.29 2.63
N ALA A 23 28.06 -27.52 1.52
CA ALA A 23 28.28 -26.49 0.51
C ALA A 23 26.95 -26.01 -0.11
N VAL A 24 26.05 -26.93 -0.47
CA VAL A 24 24.72 -26.61 -0.99
C VAL A 24 23.91 -25.83 0.04
N LEU A 25 23.94 -26.24 1.30
CA LEU A 25 23.25 -25.53 2.38
C LEU A 25 23.80 -24.11 2.56
N LEU A 26 25.11 -23.93 2.55
CA LEU A 26 25.75 -22.61 2.67
C LEU A 26 25.38 -21.70 1.49
N ILE A 27 25.37 -22.23 0.27
CA ILE A 27 24.93 -21.48 -0.92
C ILE A 27 23.45 -21.09 -0.77
N ALA A 28 22.58 -22.00 -0.36
CA ALA A 28 21.16 -21.74 -0.18
C ALA A 28 20.91 -20.67 0.89
N VAL A 29 21.59 -20.75 2.03
CA VAL A 29 21.50 -19.74 3.11
C VAL A 29 22.01 -18.39 2.64
N ASN A 30 23.16 -18.35 1.96
CA ASN A 30 23.71 -17.09 1.43
C ASN A 30 22.74 -16.44 0.42
N THR A 31 22.21 -17.24 -0.51
CA THR A 31 21.24 -16.77 -1.48
C THR A 31 19.98 -16.23 -0.80
N ALA A 32 19.44 -16.92 0.21
CA ALA A 32 18.29 -16.47 0.97
C ALA A 32 18.55 -15.14 1.72
N LEU A 33 19.76 -14.98 2.29
CA LEU A 33 20.15 -13.73 2.96
C LEU A 33 20.27 -12.57 1.97
N VAL A 34 20.88 -12.78 0.81
CA VAL A 34 21.02 -11.73 -0.22
C VAL A 34 19.67 -11.31 -0.76
N VAL A 35 18.81 -12.29 -1.09
CA VAL A 35 17.44 -12.02 -1.58
C VAL A 35 16.62 -11.33 -0.51
N GLY A 36 16.69 -11.79 0.75
CA GLY A 36 15.97 -11.18 1.87
C GLY A 36 16.42 -9.73 2.16
N ALA A 37 17.73 -9.48 2.15
CA ALA A 37 18.28 -8.14 2.32
C ALA A 37 17.88 -7.20 1.16
N GLY A 38 17.92 -7.70 -0.07
CA GLY A 38 17.49 -6.95 -1.26
C GLY A 38 16.00 -6.60 -1.20
N TYR A 39 15.16 -7.54 -0.84
CA TYR A 39 13.72 -7.33 -0.66
C TYR A 39 13.44 -6.28 0.41
N TRP A 40 14.09 -6.39 1.58
CA TRP A 40 13.91 -5.45 2.68
C TRP A 40 14.38 -4.02 2.30
N SER A 41 15.56 -3.92 1.66
CA SER A 41 16.09 -2.64 1.18
C SER A 41 15.18 -1.97 0.15
N LEU A 42 14.67 -2.74 -0.80
CA LEU A 42 13.76 -2.24 -1.83
C LEU A 42 12.45 -1.75 -1.21
N THR A 43 11.83 -2.54 -0.32
CA THR A 43 10.57 -2.20 0.33
C THR A 43 10.70 -0.93 1.18
N SER A 44 11.79 -0.78 1.94
CA SER A 44 12.00 0.43 2.75
C SER A 44 12.21 1.66 1.87
N ALA A 45 13.00 1.58 0.82
CA ALA A 45 13.21 2.69 -0.11
C ALA A 45 11.91 3.15 -0.78
N PHE A 46 11.03 2.21 -1.13
CA PHE A 46 9.70 2.53 -1.68
C PHE A 46 8.77 3.19 -0.66
N ASN A 47 8.73 2.67 0.57
CA ASN A 47 7.93 3.29 1.63
C ASN A 47 8.37 4.72 1.91
N ASP A 48 9.68 4.97 1.99
CA ASP A 48 10.23 6.30 2.20
C ASP A 48 9.89 7.25 1.05
N ARG A 49 9.92 6.76 -0.18
CA ARG A 49 9.52 7.55 -1.34
C ARG A 49 8.02 7.85 -1.31
N ALA A 50 7.20 6.84 -1.08
CA ALA A 50 5.75 7.01 -1.00
C ALA A 50 5.34 7.98 0.11
N LEU A 51 6.03 7.97 1.27
CA LEU A 51 5.79 8.92 2.34
C LEU A 51 6.17 10.35 1.95
N ARG A 52 7.24 10.56 1.18
CA ARG A 52 7.59 11.89 0.65
C ARG A 52 6.57 12.38 -0.39
N ASP A 53 6.18 11.51 -1.30
CA ASP A 53 5.23 11.86 -2.36
C ASP A 53 3.86 12.20 -1.75
N ILE A 54 3.40 11.44 -0.74
CA ILE A 54 2.13 11.71 -0.06
C ILE A 54 2.15 13.04 0.70
N GLU A 55 3.31 13.44 1.24
CA GLU A 55 3.47 14.75 1.90
C GLU A 55 3.32 15.90 0.90
N VAL A 56 3.91 15.77 -0.29
CA VAL A 56 3.75 16.75 -1.39
C VAL A 56 2.28 16.85 -1.80
N ASN A 57 1.60 15.70 -1.95
CA ASN A 57 0.20 15.66 -2.32
C ASN A 57 -0.68 16.32 -1.25
N LEU A 58 -0.40 16.02 0.03
CA LEU A 58 -1.14 16.63 1.15
C LEU A 58 -0.96 18.15 1.20
N ARG A 59 0.27 18.62 1.00
CA ARG A 59 0.57 20.05 0.94
C ARG A 59 -0.17 20.72 -0.21
N THR A 60 -0.17 20.11 -1.40
CA THR A 60 -0.88 20.63 -2.55
C THR A 60 -2.39 20.72 -2.30
N LEU A 61 -2.98 19.68 -1.71
CA LEU A 61 -4.41 19.71 -1.34
C LEU A 61 -4.70 20.77 -0.29
N ALA A 62 -3.85 20.89 0.75
CA ALA A 62 -4.04 21.88 1.81
C ALA A 62 -3.95 23.32 1.29
N LEU A 63 -3.03 23.60 0.36
CA LEU A 63 -2.91 24.92 -0.29
C LEU A 63 -4.10 25.20 -1.21
N ALA A 64 -4.53 24.23 -2.02
CA ALA A 64 -5.72 24.36 -2.85
C ALA A 64 -6.99 24.57 -2.01
N PHE A 65 -7.07 23.92 -0.85
CA PHE A 65 -8.13 24.12 0.12
C PHE A 65 -8.11 25.55 0.69
N ALA A 66 -6.94 26.03 1.13
CA ALA A 66 -6.81 27.38 1.70
C ALA A 66 -7.06 28.50 0.69
N GLU A 67 -6.80 28.26 -0.60
CA GLU A 67 -7.07 29.24 -1.67
C GLU A 67 -8.59 29.47 -1.88
N VAL A 68 -9.38 28.40 -1.75
CA VAL A 68 -10.82 28.43 -2.06
C VAL A 68 -11.68 28.65 -0.83
N VAL A 69 -11.22 28.17 0.33
CA VAL A 69 -12.01 28.23 1.57
C VAL A 69 -11.61 29.45 2.38
N PRO A 70 -12.52 30.42 2.57
CA PRO A 70 -12.26 31.63 3.34
C PRO A 70 -11.81 31.28 4.76
N ASP A 71 -10.87 32.07 5.29
CA ASP A 71 -10.33 31.96 6.65
C ASP A 71 -9.64 30.62 7.00
N ALA A 72 -9.38 29.76 6.01
CA ALA A 72 -8.59 28.57 6.22
C ALA A 72 -7.12 28.94 6.51
N LYS A 73 -6.59 28.46 7.64
CA LYS A 73 -5.22 28.68 8.07
C LYS A 73 -4.45 27.36 7.99
N ILE A 74 -3.42 27.33 7.16
CA ILE A 74 -2.53 26.18 7.03
C ILE A 74 -1.19 26.53 7.66
N THR A 75 -0.80 25.78 8.69
CA THR A 75 0.50 25.92 9.34
C THR A 75 1.45 24.88 8.79
N MET A 76 2.58 25.34 8.26
CA MET A 76 3.65 24.48 7.77
C MET A 76 4.74 24.31 8.84
N ARG A 77 5.32 23.12 8.93
CA ARG A 77 6.51 22.82 9.75
C ARG A 77 7.38 21.81 9.02
N ASP A 78 8.68 22.06 8.99
CA ASP A 78 9.68 21.16 8.38
C ASP A 78 9.37 20.76 6.92
N GLY A 79 8.75 21.69 6.17
CA GLY A 79 8.35 21.47 4.77
C GLY A 79 7.03 20.71 4.57
N GLY A 80 6.42 20.19 5.66
CA GLY A 80 5.14 19.51 5.67
C GLY A 80 3.99 20.35 6.24
N VAL A 81 2.76 19.85 6.07
CA VAL A 81 1.57 20.46 6.69
C VAL A 81 1.45 19.95 8.12
N ALA A 82 1.59 20.85 9.09
CA ALA A 82 1.48 20.53 10.50
C ALA A 82 0.04 20.66 11.02
N ARG A 83 -0.71 21.66 10.55
CA ARG A 83 -2.06 21.95 11.05
C ARG A 83 -2.90 22.64 9.99
N ALA A 84 -4.17 22.31 9.97
CA ALA A 84 -5.20 23.01 9.20
C ALA A 84 -6.30 23.46 10.15
N GLU A 85 -6.67 24.73 10.10
CA GLU A 85 -7.69 25.35 10.93
C GLU A 85 -8.70 26.13 10.08
N ILE A 86 -9.96 26.13 10.49
CA ILE A 86 -11.02 26.82 9.81
C ILE A 86 -12.14 27.15 10.82
N PRO A 87 -12.76 28.35 10.76
CA PRO A 87 -13.87 28.70 11.66
C PRO A 87 -15.08 27.77 11.48
N LYS A 88 -15.39 27.42 10.24
CA LYS A 88 -16.52 26.56 9.90
C LYS A 88 -16.28 25.86 8.56
N MET A 89 -16.53 24.55 8.51
CA MET A 89 -16.42 23.78 7.27
C MET A 89 -17.49 24.21 6.28
N PRO A 90 -17.14 24.58 5.01
CA PRO A 90 -18.13 24.99 4.02
C PRO A 90 -18.90 23.79 3.48
N GLU A 91 -20.03 24.08 2.84
CA GLU A 91 -20.70 23.10 1.99
C GLU A 91 -19.96 22.98 0.67
N PHE A 92 -19.51 21.76 0.35
CA PHE A 92 -18.89 21.45 -0.94
C PHE A 92 -19.95 21.08 -1.95
N ARG A 93 -20.17 21.92 -2.96
CA ARG A 93 -21.16 21.71 -4.03
C ARG A 93 -20.55 21.00 -5.24
N ASP A 94 -19.23 21.03 -5.36
CA ASP A 94 -18.47 20.45 -6.46
C ASP A 94 -17.20 19.76 -5.93
N HIS A 95 -16.36 19.35 -6.86
CA HIS A 95 -15.10 18.66 -6.58
C HIS A 95 -13.87 19.46 -7.04
N ALA A 96 -14.03 20.74 -7.33
CA ALA A 96 -13.00 21.57 -7.95
C ALA A 96 -11.68 21.59 -7.15
N ILE A 97 -11.75 21.70 -5.81
CA ILE A 97 -10.57 21.69 -4.94
C ILE A 97 -9.78 20.39 -5.08
N VAL A 98 -10.51 19.27 -5.00
CA VAL A 98 -9.91 17.92 -5.08
C VAL A 98 -9.35 17.67 -6.48
N ASP A 99 -10.12 17.95 -7.52
CA ASP A 99 -9.72 17.70 -8.91
C ASP A 99 -8.53 18.57 -9.31
N ARG A 100 -8.49 19.82 -8.85
CA ARG A 100 -7.36 20.72 -9.05
C ARG A 100 -6.10 20.21 -8.35
N ALA A 101 -6.17 19.81 -7.09
CA ALA A 101 -5.03 19.26 -6.38
C ALA A 101 -4.48 18.01 -7.07
N VAL A 102 -5.37 17.09 -7.46
CA VAL A 102 -4.99 15.85 -8.15
C VAL A 102 -4.43 16.10 -9.54
N SER A 103 -4.88 17.13 -10.25
CA SER A 103 -4.34 17.48 -11.57
C SER A 103 -2.86 17.87 -11.53
N TYR A 104 -2.35 18.37 -10.41
CA TYR A 104 -0.95 18.75 -10.24
C TYR A 104 -0.05 17.59 -9.80
N VAL A 105 -0.55 16.72 -8.92
CA VAL A 105 0.30 15.72 -8.23
C VAL A 105 -0.14 14.28 -8.43
N GLY A 106 -1.30 14.06 -9.06
CA GLY A 106 -1.87 12.73 -9.25
C GLY A 106 -2.45 12.14 -7.97
N GLY A 107 -2.76 10.84 -8.01
CA GLY A 107 -3.29 10.08 -6.87
C GLY A 107 -4.76 10.37 -6.58
N ASN A 108 -5.13 10.17 -5.33
CA ASN A 108 -6.49 10.38 -4.82
C ASN A 108 -6.51 11.47 -3.76
N ALA A 109 -7.58 12.26 -3.73
CA ALA A 109 -7.83 13.25 -2.70
C ALA A 109 -9.30 13.23 -2.26
N THR A 110 -9.53 13.62 -1.00
CA THR A 110 -10.87 13.70 -0.42
C THR A 110 -10.93 14.78 0.65
N LEU A 111 -12.03 15.48 0.69
CA LEU A 111 -12.44 16.37 1.79
C LEU A 111 -13.54 15.66 2.57
N PHE A 112 -13.24 15.29 3.81
CA PHE A 112 -14.24 14.80 4.75
C PHE A 112 -14.75 15.91 5.60
N VAL A 113 -16.02 15.85 5.96
CA VAL A 113 -16.67 16.74 6.95
C VAL A 113 -17.18 15.88 8.08
N PHE A 114 -16.98 16.34 9.30
CA PHE A 114 -17.56 15.70 10.47
C PHE A 114 -19.06 15.94 10.48
N ASP A 115 -19.83 14.89 10.56
CA ASP A 115 -21.27 14.92 10.63
C ASP A 115 -21.71 14.68 12.08
N ASP A 116 -22.18 15.73 12.74
CA ASP A 116 -22.56 15.67 14.15
C ASP A 116 -23.73 14.70 14.41
N ALA A 117 -24.60 14.47 13.42
CA ALA A 117 -25.74 13.57 13.56
C ALA A 117 -25.32 12.10 13.63
N SER A 118 -24.37 11.69 12.78
CA SER A 118 -23.87 10.32 12.76
C SER A 118 -22.60 10.13 13.61
N GLY A 119 -21.95 11.21 14.03
CA GLY A 119 -20.65 11.17 14.71
C GLY A 119 -19.50 10.65 13.84
N GLN A 120 -19.63 10.70 12.51
CA GLN A 120 -18.69 10.15 11.57
C GLN A 120 -18.13 11.19 10.60
N PHE A 121 -16.96 10.89 10.03
CA PHE A 121 -16.40 11.69 8.94
C PHE A 121 -16.97 11.21 7.60
N VAL A 122 -17.69 12.10 6.91
CA VAL A 122 -18.39 11.81 5.64
C VAL A 122 -17.65 12.46 4.48
N ARG A 123 -17.40 11.73 3.40
CA ARG A 123 -16.79 12.24 2.15
C ARG A 123 -17.75 13.21 1.48
N ARG A 124 -17.40 14.48 1.40
CA ARG A 124 -18.20 15.51 0.71
C ARG A 124 -17.65 15.84 -0.67
N SER A 125 -16.33 15.86 -0.83
CA SER A 125 -15.68 16.05 -2.13
C SER A 125 -14.56 15.03 -2.29
N THR A 126 -14.51 14.31 -3.44
CA THR A 126 -13.54 13.24 -3.66
C THR A 126 -13.42 12.88 -5.14
N ASN A 127 -12.22 12.43 -5.55
CA ASN A 127 -12.02 11.75 -6.83
C ASN A 127 -11.91 10.21 -6.67
N VAL A 128 -11.95 9.70 -5.44
CA VAL A 128 -12.00 8.25 -5.19
C VAL A 128 -13.29 7.70 -5.76
N LYS A 129 -13.18 6.58 -6.51
CA LYS A 129 -14.31 5.92 -7.15
C LYS A 129 -14.69 4.65 -6.40
N LYS A 130 -15.99 4.37 -6.36
CA LYS A 130 -16.56 3.07 -5.97
C LYS A 130 -16.32 2.05 -7.09
N GLU A 131 -16.64 0.79 -6.86
CA GLU A 131 -16.55 -0.29 -7.85
C GLU A 131 -17.40 -0.04 -9.11
N ASN A 132 -18.53 0.64 -8.96
CA ASN A 132 -19.41 1.02 -10.07
C ASN A 132 -18.91 2.22 -10.90
N GLY A 133 -17.75 2.78 -10.56
CA GLY A 133 -17.15 3.93 -11.25
C GLY A 133 -17.57 5.31 -10.74
N ASP A 134 -18.61 5.41 -9.92
CA ASP A 134 -19.08 6.67 -9.34
C ASP A 134 -18.12 7.19 -8.27
N ARG A 135 -18.08 8.51 -8.04
CA ARG A 135 -17.33 9.09 -6.93
C ARG A 135 -17.91 8.62 -5.60
N ALA A 136 -17.06 8.30 -4.66
CA ALA A 136 -17.44 7.77 -3.35
C ALA A 136 -18.04 8.83 -2.39
N VAL A 137 -18.71 9.84 -2.93
CA VAL A 137 -19.40 10.89 -2.14
C VAL A 137 -20.44 10.27 -1.21
N GLY A 138 -20.57 10.81 -0.01
CA GLY A 138 -21.51 10.36 1.01
C GLY A 138 -21.07 9.12 1.79
N THR A 139 -19.96 8.47 1.41
CA THR A 139 -19.42 7.36 2.19
C THR A 139 -18.67 7.85 3.42
N GLN A 140 -18.70 7.06 4.48
CA GLN A 140 -18.01 7.37 5.74
C GLN A 140 -16.57 6.88 5.73
N LEU A 141 -15.72 7.48 6.57
CA LEU A 141 -14.43 6.91 6.92
C LEU A 141 -14.67 5.57 7.64
N ALA A 142 -14.00 4.51 7.20
CA ALA A 142 -14.20 3.17 7.75
C ALA A 142 -13.94 3.15 9.28
N ALA A 143 -14.79 2.46 10.02
CA ALA A 143 -14.67 2.40 11.48
C ALA A 143 -13.41 1.67 11.95
N ASP A 144 -12.92 0.71 11.15
CA ASP A 144 -11.70 -0.07 11.36
C ASP A 144 -10.45 0.61 10.79
N HIS A 145 -10.56 1.87 10.32
CA HIS A 145 -9.42 2.61 9.79
C HIS A 145 -8.34 2.80 10.86
N PRO A 146 -7.07 2.44 10.60
CA PRO A 146 -6.00 2.44 11.61
C PRO A 146 -5.76 3.83 12.23
N GLY A 147 -6.02 4.91 11.50
CA GLY A 147 -5.91 6.28 11.98
C GLY A 147 -7.14 6.83 12.71
N GLN A 148 -8.25 6.08 12.80
CA GLN A 148 -9.52 6.61 13.31
C GLN A 148 -9.40 7.30 14.69
N ALA A 149 -8.71 6.64 15.63
CA ALA A 149 -8.52 7.18 16.97
C ALA A 149 -7.64 8.43 16.98
N ALA A 150 -6.57 8.46 16.21
CA ALA A 150 -5.67 9.62 16.08
C ALA A 150 -6.39 10.82 15.47
N LEU A 151 -7.12 10.59 14.38
CA LEU A 151 -7.88 11.63 13.68
C LEU A 151 -8.93 12.31 14.57
N ARG A 152 -9.60 11.53 15.43
CA ARG A 152 -10.55 12.08 16.41
C ARG A 152 -9.88 12.94 17.50
N ARG A 153 -8.61 12.68 17.82
CA ARG A 153 -7.80 13.51 18.72
C ARG A 153 -7.16 14.72 18.04
N GLY A 154 -7.37 14.89 16.74
CA GLY A 154 -6.73 15.96 15.97
C GLY A 154 -5.29 15.66 15.55
N GLU A 155 -4.88 14.40 15.61
CA GLU A 155 -3.56 13.94 15.19
C GLU A 155 -3.60 13.45 13.75
N ALA A 156 -2.61 13.83 12.93
CA ALA A 156 -2.51 13.36 11.56
C ALA A 156 -2.15 11.87 11.51
N TYR A 157 -2.67 11.17 10.52
CA TYR A 157 -2.28 9.78 10.22
C TYR A 157 -1.58 9.72 8.87
N LYS A 158 -0.42 9.03 8.82
CA LYS A 158 0.30 8.72 7.59
C LYS A 158 0.65 7.24 7.59
N GLY A 159 0.27 6.53 6.53
CA GLY A 159 0.54 5.10 6.43
C GLY A 159 -0.38 4.40 5.42
N PRO A 160 -0.21 3.09 5.29
CA PRO A 160 -1.05 2.31 4.40
C PRO A 160 -2.49 2.22 4.92
N ALA A 161 -3.45 2.28 3.99
CA ALA A 161 -4.86 2.02 4.26
C ALA A 161 -5.52 1.34 3.06
N THR A 162 -6.50 0.48 3.33
CA THR A 162 -7.27 -0.20 2.29
C THR A 162 -8.56 0.56 2.02
N LEU A 163 -8.79 0.94 0.77
CA LEU A 163 -10.00 1.61 0.31
C LEU A 163 -10.59 0.81 -0.86
N PHE A 164 -11.82 0.37 -0.70
CA PHE A 164 -12.53 -0.41 -1.74
C PHE A 164 -11.68 -1.56 -2.30
N GLY A 165 -11.08 -2.36 -1.39
CA GLY A 165 -10.27 -3.53 -1.73
C GLY A 165 -8.88 -3.26 -2.33
N LYS A 166 -8.45 -1.98 -2.42
CA LYS A 166 -7.13 -1.59 -2.92
C LYS A 166 -6.30 -0.95 -1.82
N THR A 167 -5.01 -1.27 -1.79
CA THR A 167 -4.05 -0.67 -0.86
C THR A 167 -3.53 0.66 -1.39
N PHE A 168 -3.51 1.66 -0.52
CA PHE A 168 -2.97 2.99 -0.78
C PHE A 168 -1.98 3.38 0.31
N MET A 169 -0.92 4.08 -0.05
CA MET A 169 -0.19 4.91 0.90
C MET A 169 -1.00 6.18 1.09
N THR A 170 -1.32 6.53 2.33
CA THR A 170 -2.30 7.58 2.63
C THR A 170 -1.78 8.58 3.66
N ALA A 171 -2.27 9.83 3.56
CA ALA A 171 -2.16 10.81 4.62
C ALA A 171 -3.53 11.44 4.88
N TYR A 172 -3.84 11.58 6.15
CA TYR A 172 -5.04 12.21 6.66
C TYR A 172 -4.63 13.33 7.61
N LEU A 173 -5.05 14.54 7.33
CA LEU A 173 -4.80 15.73 8.15
C LEU A 173 -6.13 16.23 8.71
N PRO A 174 -6.33 16.21 10.04
CA PRO A 174 -7.50 16.81 10.66
C PRO A 174 -7.52 18.31 10.43
N VAL A 175 -8.72 18.82 10.16
CA VAL A 175 -9.03 20.25 10.12
C VAL A 175 -9.81 20.59 11.39
N ALA A 176 -9.26 21.47 12.21
CA ALA A 176 -9.87 21.87 13.46
C ALA A 176 -10.55 23.24 13.36
N ASP A 177 -11.56 23.48 14.20
CA ASP A 177 -12.10 24.81 14.42
C ASP A 177 -11.30 25.61 15.46
N ALA A 178 -11.74 26.84 15.74
CA ALA A 178 -11.09 27.72 16.72
C ALA A 178 -11.09 27.16 18.14
N THR A 179 -11.96 26.20 18.46
CA THR A 179 -12.03 25.52 19.77
C THR A 179 -11.12 24.31 19.86
N GLY A 180 -10.52 23.90 18.73
CA GLY A 180 -9.73 22.69 18.60
C GLY A 180 -10.54 21.42 18.27
N LYS A 181 -11.87 21.56 18.07
CA LYS A 181 -12.72 20.44 17.62
C LYS A 181 -12.40 20.10 16.17
N VAL A 182 -12.23 18.81 15.86
CA VAL A 182 -12.02 18.35 14.48
C VAL A 182 -13.36 18.43 13.73
N VAL A 183 -13.41 19.28 12.71
CA VAL A 183 -14.60 19.52 11.88
C VAL A 183 -14.50 18.88 10.49
N GLY A 184 -13.33 18.40 10.13
CA GLY A 184 -13.11 17.71 8.85
C GLY A 184 -11.73 17.07 8.76
N ILE A 185 -11.46 16.45 7.60
CA ILE A 185 -10.17 15.82 7.30
C ILE A 185 -9.83 16.07 5.84
N LEU A 186 -8.60 16.50 5.58
CA LEU A 186 -7.97 16.48 4.26
C LEU A 186 -7.29 15.13 4.08
N TYR A 187 -7.65 14.41 3.03
CA TYR A 187 -7.11 13.09 2.70
C TYR A 187 -6.44 13.11 1.35
N VAL A 188 -5.31 12.46 1.26
CA VAL A 188 -4.64 12.10 0.01
C VAL A 188 -4.19 10.65 0.05
N GLY A 189 -4.16 10.01 -1.14
CA GLY A 189 -3.77 8.60 -1.28
C GLY A 189 -3.09 8.32 -2.61
N ILE A 190 -2.03 7.52 -2.58
CA ILE A 190 -1.31 7.03 -3.76
C ILE A 190 -1.54 5.52 -3.86
N PRO A 191 -2.07 5.01 -5.00
CA PRO A 191 -2.28 3.58 -5.17
C PRO A 191 -0.96 2.79 -5.09
N MET A 192 -0.93 1.71 -4.30
CA MET A 192 0.23 0.84 -4.17
C MET A 192 0.29 -0.25 -5.27
N ALA A 193 -0.72 -0.36 -6.12
CA ALA A 193 -0.81 -1.38 -7.17
C ALA A 193 0.38 -1.37 -8.16
N GLN A 194 0.92 -0.19 -8.48
CA GLN A 194 2.11 -0.09 -9.32
C GLN A 194 3.35 -0.67 -8.65
N PHE A 195 3.44 -0.56 -7.33
CA PHE A 195 4.52 -1.15 -6.55
C PHE A 195 4.42 -2.68 -6.52
N GLU A 196 3.23 -3.23 -6.31
CA GLU A 196 3.00 -4.68 -6.32
C GLU A 196 3.38 -5.31 -7.67
N SER A 197 3.06 -4.64 -8.78
CA SER A 197 3.45 -5.11 -10.12
C SER A 197 4.97 -5.06 -10.36
N MET A 198 5.65 -4.02 -9.90
CA MET A 198 7.12 -3.91 -10.00
C MET A 198 7.83 -4.97 -9.15
N LEU A 199 7.34 -5.26 -7.94
CA LEU A 199 7.87 -6.34 -7.10
C LEU A 199 7.72 -7.70 -7.77
N THR A 200 6.56 -7.98 -8.33
CA THR A 200 6.31 -9.25 -9.05
C THR A 200 7.27 -9.39 -10.23
N GLN A 201 7.45 -8.36 -11.05
CA GLN A 201 8.40 -8.37 -12.16
C GLN A 201 9.86 -8.54 -11.70
N ALA A 202 10.25 -7.89 -10.60
CA ALA A 202 11.58 -8.03 -10.04
C ALA A 202 11.84 -9.45 -9.54
N ILE A 203 10.88 -10.07 -8.85
CA ILE A 203 10.96 -11.45 -8.38
C ILE A 203 11.03 -12.42 -9.57
N GLU A 204 10.20 -12.22 -10.59
CA GLU A 204 10.23 -13.04 -11.81
C GLU A 204 11.58 -12.94 -12.53
N SER A 205 12.13 -11.74 -12.69
CA SER A 205 13.44 -11.53 -13.32
C SER A 205 14.58 -12.17 -12.52
N MET A 206 14.52 -12.11 -11.18
CA MET A 206 15.49 -12.79 -10.30
C MET A 206 15.37 -14.31 -10.39
N ALA A 207 14.17 -14.87 -10.47
CA ALA A 207 13.93 -16.30 -10.63
C ALA A 207 14.49 -16.82 -11.95
N ILE A 208 14.32 -16.06 -13.04
CA ILE A 208 14.89 -16.38 -14.35
C ILE A 208 16.43 -16.33 -14.30
N ALA A 209 17.01 -15.28 -13.70
CA ALA A 209 18.45 -15.12 -13.55
C ALA A 209 19.08 -16.21 -12.66
N ALA A 210 18.35 -16.74 -11.69
CA ALA A 210 18.78 -17.85 -10.83
C ALA A 210 18.67 -19.21 -11.51
N GLY A 211 18.25 -19.29 -12.80
CA GLY A 211 18.12 -20.55 -13.54
C GLY A 211 16.99 -21.45 -13.04
N ILE A 212 16.05 -20.89 -12.26
CA ILE A 212 14.81 -21.57 -11.90
C ILE A 212 13.85 -21.43 -13.08
N GLU A 213 14.22 -22.02 -14.21
CA GLU A 213 13.29 -22.15 -15.31
C GLU A 213 12.10 -22.99 -14.86
N ARG A 214 10.90 -22.44 -15.00
CA ARG A 214 9.66 -23.20 -14.99
C ARG A 214 9.65 -24.15 -16.18
N SER A 215 10.46 -25.20 -16.15
CA SER A 215 10.32 -26.33 -17.09
C SER A 215 9.13 -27.19 -16.68
N TRP A 216 7.94 -26.58 -16.64
CA TRP A 216 6.68 -27.30 -16.55
C TRP A 216 5.85 -27.04 -17.80
N SER A 217 6.47 -27.18 -18.96
CA SER A 217 5.76 -27.51 -20.17
C SER A 217 5.74 -29.03 -20.26
N TRP A 218 4.71 -29.62 -19.71
CA TRP A 218 4.33 -30.95 -20.09
C TRP A 218 3.88 -30.88 -21.54
N SER A 219 4.82 -31.05 -22.48
CA SER A 219 4.53 -31.42 -23.84
C SER A 219 3.93 -32.83 -23.79
N SER A 220 2.63 -32.93 -23.90
CA SER A 220 1.92 -34.16 -24.18
C SER A 220 2.55 -34.80 -25.40
N PRO A 221 3.02 -36.06 -25.32
CA PRO A 221 3.48 -36.74 -26.54
C PRO A 221 2.26 -36.95 -27.43
N CYS A 222 2.29 -36.31 -28.57
CA CYS A 222 1.32 -36.50 -29.64
C CYS A 222 1.58 -37.89 -30.25
N TRP A 223 0.92 -38.88 -29.72
CA TRP A 223 0.79 -40.20 -30.40
C TRP A 223 -0.34 -40.07 -31.42
N SER A 224 0.00 -39.60 -32.60
CA SER A 224 -0.83 -39.84 -33.77
C SER A 224 -0.35 -41.12 -34.45
N SER A 225 -0.94 -42.21 -34.09
CA SER A 225 -0.88 -43.43 -34.86
C SER A 225 -1.58 -43.24 -36.20
N ALA A 226 -0.80 -43.17 -37.24
CA ALA A 226 -1.25 -43.38 -38.60
C ALA A 226 -1.79 -44.80 -38.76
N VAL A 227 -3.10 -44.94 -38.95
CA VAL A 227 -3.72 -46.15 -39.51
C VAL A 227 -4.30 -45.73 -40.86
N SER A 228 -3.62 -46.14 -41.88
CA SER A 228 -4.19 -46.25 -43.26
C SER A 228 -5.08 -47.48 -43.33
N PRO A 229 -6.24 -47.43 -43.93
CA PRO A 229 -6.84 -48.57 -44.57
C PRO A 229 -6.82 -48.40 -46.09
N GLY A 230 -6.09 -49.26 -46.75
CA GLY A 230 -6.30 -49.50 -48.16
C GLY A 230 -7.55 -50.36 -48.36
N ARG A 231 -8.29 -49.96 -49.32
CA ARG A 231 -9.08 -50.49 -50.45
C ARG A 231 -10.34 -49.73 -50.66
#